data_3571fb987f369f56023d11243c035df5
#
_entry.id   3571fb987f369f56023d11243c035df5
#
_cell.length_a   1.000
_cell.length_b   1.000
_cell.length_c   1.000
_cell.angle_alpha   90.00
_cell.angle_beta   90.00
_cell.angle_gamma   90.00
#
_symmetry.space_group_name_H-M   'P 1'
#
loop_
_entity.id
_entity.type
_entity.pdbx_description
1 polymer ?
#
loop_
_entity_poly.entity_id
_entity_poly.type
_entity_poly.pdbx_seq_one_letter_code
_entity_poly.pdbx_strand_id
1 'polypeptide(L)'
;MELLIEKTLIGEINKEEKAIERIKHFQNRTEGKKNIVAFSGGKDSIVLKDLVKRAGVEAEFIYSPPSVDPPELIQYIKKYHTDVKWQSYLKDKEGKEITMWTLIPKKLMPPTRMVRYCCDVMKERTGEEGDTVYLGVRWEESSKRSKLPMVGFWKKKNVIRPIIDWTDEEIWEYIHKYNLPYCELYDQGWKRLGCIGCPLTSNQKLELDKYPVYKKNYEIAFERMIEERKRRGKEVKWEDGKEVMAWWLGETIKNKNIEGQCSFFGD
;
A
#
# COMPACT_ATOMS: atom_id res chain seq x y z
N MET A 1 -3.96 -4.04 -30.82
CA MET A 1 -5.21 -3.33 -30.45
C MET A 1 -4.82 -2.38 -29.36
N GLU A 2 -5.06 -1.09 -29.50
CA GLU A 2 -4.73 -0.12 -28.45
C GLU A 2 -5.78 -0.24 -27.33
N LEU A 3 -5.42 -0.81 -26.19
CA LEU A 3 -6.32 -1.02 -25.05
C LEU A 3 -6.76 0.31 -24.42
N LEU A 4 -5.89 1.33 -24.52
CA LEU A 4 -6.16 2.67 -24.01
C LEU A 4 -7.19 3.48 -24.84
N ILE A 5 -7.67 2.93 -25.97
CA ILE A 5 -8.75 3.49 -26.77
C ILE A 5 -10.01 2.65 -26.55
N GLU A 6 -10.93 3.17 -25.77
CA GLU A 6 -12.22 2.53 -25.48
C GLU A 6 -13.23 2.89 -26.58
N LYS A 7 -13.75 1.87 -27.29
CA LYS A 7 -14.82 2.05 -28.28
C LYS A 7 -16.18 2.06 -27.60
N THR A 8 -16.91 3.14 -27.78
CA THR A 8 -18.25 3.31 -27.23
C THR A 8 -19.30 3.48 -28.35
N LEU A 9 -20.57 3.43 -28.01
CA LEU A 9 -21.66 3.67 -28.97
C LEU A 9 -21.66 5.08 -29.57
N ILE A 10 -21.00 6.04 -28.91
CA ILE A 10 -20.96 7.44 -29.32
C ILE A 10 -19.58 7.89 -29.82
N GLY A 11 -18.63 6.95 -29.98
CA GLY A 11 -17.29 7.22 -30.49
C GLY A 11 -16.18 6.54 -29.68
N GLU A 12 -14.96 6.96 -29.91
CA GLU A 12 -13.77 6.45 -29.21
C GLU A 12 -13.40 7.39 -28.05
N ILE A 13 -13.05 6.80 -26.91
CA ILE A 13 -12.57 7.51 -25.71
C ILE A 13 -11.11 7.14 -25.52
N ASN A 14 -10.23 8.15 -25.58
CA ASN A 14 -8.83 7.99 -25.19
C ASN A 14 -8.72 8.06 -23.66
N LYS A 15 -8.40 6.94 -23.03
CA LYS A 15 -8.30 6.85 -21.56
C LYS A 15 -7.15 7.68 -20.97
N GLU A 16 -6.06 7.87 -21.72
CA GLU A 16 -4.95 8.74 -21.31
C GLU A 16 -5.41 10.20 -21.23
N GLU A 17 -6.06 10.69 -22.29
CA GLU A 17 -6.59 12.05 -22.33
C GLU A 17 -7.63 12.26 -21.22
N LYS A 18 -8.53 11.33 -21.05
CA LYS A 18 -9.53 11.34 -19.98
C LYS A 18 -8.89 11.41 -18.59
N ALA A 19 -7.80 10.67 -18.34
CA ALA A 19 -7.08 10.72 -17.07
C ALA A 19 -6.37 12.08 -16.87
N ILE A 20 -5.77 12.61 -17.92
CA ILE A 20 -5.13 13.94 -17.91
C ILE A 20 -6.16 15.06 -17.66
N GLU A 21 -7.32 14.99 -18.30
CA GLU A 21 -8.42 15.93 -18.08
C GLU A 21 -8.93 15.89 -16.63
N ARG A 22 -9.10 14.69 -16.06
CA ARG A 22 -9.45 14.51 -14.63
C ARG A 22 -8.42 15.17 -13.72
N ILE A 23 -7.13 15.00 -13.99
CA ILE A 23 -6.04 15.60 -13.21
C ILE A 23 -6.12 17.11 -13.29
N LYS A 24 -6.24 17.69 -14.49
CA LYS A 24 -6.36 19.12 -14.71
C LYS A 24 -7.61 19.73 -14.09
N HIS A 25 -8.74 19.03 -14.19
CA HIS A 25 -10.02 19.51 -13.68
C HIS A 25 -10.04 19.60 -12.14
N PHE A 26 -9.50 18.58 -11.48
CA PHE A 26 -9.52 18.47 -10.03
C PHE A 26 -8.22 18.93 -9.34
N GLN A 27 -7.33 19.61 -10.05
CA GLN A 27 -6.15 20.20 -9.43
C GLN A 27 -6.56 21.24 -8.37
N ASN A 28 -5.84 21.23 -7.26
CA ASN A 28 -6.03 22.25 -6.24
C ASN A 28 -5.45 23.58 -6.70
N ARG A 29 -6.25 24.62 -6.66
CA ARG A 29 -5.85 26.01 -6.99
C ARG A 29 -5.97 26.94 -5.80
N THR A 30 -6.29 26.41 -4.64
CA THR A 30 -6.40 27.19 -3.40
C THR A 30 -5.00 27.58 -2.93
N GLU A 31 -4.80 28.85 -2.64
CA GLU A 31 -3.53 29.37 -2.14
C GLU A 31 -3.09 28.61 -0.88
N GLY A 32 -1.81 28.24 -0.82
CA GLY A 32 -1.23 27.49 0.29
C GLY A 32 -1.62 26.00 0.34
N LYS A 33 -2.41 25.49 -0.61
CA LYS A 33 -2.75 24.06 -0.73
C LYS A 33 -1.99 23.39 -1.86
N LYS A 34 -1.77 22.08 -1.71
CA LYS A 34 -0.91 21.32 -2.61
C LYS A 34 -1.68 20.28 -3.40
N ASN A 35 -1.15 19.97 -4.56
CA ASN A 35 -1.43 18.74 -5.29
C ASN A 35 -0.35 17.72 -4.94
N ILE A 36 -0.74 16.53 -4.51
CA ILE A 36 0.20 15.52 -4.03
C ILE A 36 -0.12 14.20 -4.70
N VAL A 37 0.87 13.55 -5.26
CA VAL A 37 0.78 12.15 -5.73
C VAL A 37 1.33 11.25 -4.63
N ALA A 38 0.48 10.39 -4.07
CA ALA A 38 0.92 9.35 -3.15
C ALA A 38 1.62 8.25 -3.97
N PHE A 39 2.95 8.31 -3.98
CA PHE A 39 3.79 7.42 -4.76
C PHE A 39 4.18 6.20 -3.94
N SER A 40 4.04 5.00 -4.50
CA SER A 40 4.39 3.73 -3.83
C SER A 40 5.51 2.95 -4.53
N GLY A 41 5.95 3.40 -5.71
CA GLY A 41 6.88 2.66 -6.58
C GLY A 41 6.24 1.50 -7.33
N GLY A 42 4.96 1.19 -7.09
CA GLY A 42 4.21 0.20 -7.86
C GLY A 42 3.74 0.76 -9.21
N LYS A 43 3.46 -0.12 -10.18
CA LYS A 43 3.12 0.21 -11.57
C LYS A 43 2.05 1.29 -11.70
N ASP A 44 0.98 1.21 -10.90
CA ASP A 44 -0.12 2.17 -10.94
C ASP A 44 0.32 3.58 -10.51
N SER A 45 1.22 3.67 -9.51
CA SER A 45 1.77 4.95 -9.06
C SER A 45 2.80 5.55 -10.02
N ILE A 46 3.49 4.71 -10.81
CA ILE A 46 4.41 5.14 -11.86
C ILE A 46 3.61 5.79 -12.99
N VAL A 47 2.57 5.11 -13.47
CA VAL A 47 1.67 5.63 -14.51
C VAL A 47 1.02 6.93 -14.05
N LEU A 48 0.47 6.97 -12.84
CA LEU A 48 -0.14 8.17 -12.29
C LEU A 48 0.83 9.34 -12.20
N LYS A 49 2.08 9.09 -11.77
CA LYS A 49 3.12 10.12 -11.69
C LYS A 49 3.41 10.70 -13.07
N ASP A 50 3.53 9.88 -14.10
CA ASP A 50 3.77 10.31 -15.47
C ASP A 50 2.60 11.12 -16.03
N LEU A 51 1.36 10.64 -15.83
CA LEU A 51 0.15 11.36 -16.23
C LEU A 51 0.03 12.74 -15.58
N VAL A 52 0.38 12.89 -14.30
CA VAL A 52 0.36 14.18 -13.60
C VAL A 52 1.40 15.13 -14.20
N LYS A 53 2.61 14.63 -14.52
CA LYS A 53 3.63 15.41 -15.21
C LYS A 53 3.17 15.87 -16.60
N ARG A 54 2.58 14.97 -17.38
CA ARG A 54 2.03 15.27 -18.71
C ARG A 54 0.82 16.20 -18.68
N ALA A 55 0.06 16.15 -17.61
CA ALA A 55 -1.02 17.10 -17.38
C ALA A 55 -0.51 18.53 -17.12
N GLY A 56 0.78 18.71 -16.83
CA GLY A 56 1.37 20.02 -16.49
C GLY A 56 0.86 20.56 -15.15
N VAL A 57 0.38 19.71 -14.27
CA VAL A 57 -0.07 20.10 -12.93
C VAL A 57 1.12 20.08 -11.98
N GLU A 58 1.36 21.20 -11.31
CA GLU A 58 2.37 21.28 -10.26
C GLU A 58 1.94 20.40 -9.09
N ALA A 59 2.76 19.39 -8.78
CA ALA A 59 2.45 18.42 -7.72
C ALA A 59 3.72 17.92 -7.03
N GLU A 60 3.59 17.59 -5.75
CA GLU A 60 4.63 16.90 -4.99
C GLU A 60 4.41 15.37 -5.11
N PHE A 61 5.48 14.63 -5.40
CA PHE A 61 5.47 13.18 -5.38
C PHE A 61 6.01 12.70 -4.05
N ILE A 62 5.20 12.01 -3.25
CA ILE A 62 5.55 11.66 -1.88
C ILE A 62 5.49 10.14 -1.69
N TYR A 63 6.61 9.55 -1.28
CA TYR A 63 6.68 8.17 -0.81
C TYR A 63 6.68 8.12 0.72
N SER A 64 5.73 7.36 1.28
CA SER A 64 5.60 7.15 2.73
C SER A 64 6.07 5.73 3.07
N PRO A 65 7.33 5.54 3.52
CA PRO A 65 7.90 4.23 3.75
C PRO A 65 7.22 3.50 4.91
N PRO A 66 6.77 2.23 4.71
CA PRO A 66 6.17 1.42 5.76
C PRO A 66 7.19 0.63 6.59
N SER A 67 8.49 0.82 6.34
CA SER A 67 9.62 0.09 6.92
C SER A 67 9.75 -1.41 6.57
N VAL A 68 8.86 -1.92 5.74
CA VAL A 68 8.80 -3.34 5.35
C VAL A 68 8.57 -3.54 3.84
N ASP A 69 8.89 -2.54 3.02
CA ASP A 69 8.88 -2.70 1.56
C ASP A 69 10.14 -3.47 1.11
N PRO A 70 10.09 -4.20 -0.02
CA PRO A 70 11.23 -4.94 -0.56
C PRO A 70 12.46 -4.05 -0.82
N PRO A 71 13.68 -4.53 -0.55
CA PRO A 71 14.90 -3.77 -0.83
C PRO A 71 15.02 -3.35 -2.30
N GLU A 72 14.62 -4.22 -3.22
CA GLU A 72 14.65 -3.97 -4.66
C GLU A 72 13.73 -2.78 -5.03
N LEU A 73 12.55 -2.70 -4.41
CA LEU A 73 11.64 -1.57 -4.60
C LEU A 73 12.26 -0.26 -4.09
N ILE A 74 12.90 -0.30 -2.93
CA ILE A 74 13.57 0.86 -2.34
C ILE A 74 14.72 1.34 -3.24
N GLN A 75 15.54 0.42 -3.74
CA GLN A 75 16.64 0.74 -4.66
C GLN A 75 16.12 1.30 -5.99
N TYR A 76 15.07 0.69 -6.53
CA TYR A 76 14.40 1.16 -7.73
C TYR A 76 13.89 2.60 -7.58
N ILE A 77 13.16 2.92 -6.50
CA ILE A 77 12.66 4.27 -6.24
C ILE A 77 13.83 5.27 -6.17
N LYS A 78 14.88 4.95 -5.42
CA LYS A 78 16.07 5.81 -5.29
C LYS A 78 16.77 6.06 -6.63
N LYS A 79 16.83 5.05 -7.49
CA LYS A 79 17.54 5.12 -8.78
C LYS A 79 16.75 5.90 -9.83
N TYR A 80 15.46 5.64 -9.96
CA TYR A 80 14.67 6.13 -11.09
C TYR A 80 13.69 7.25 -10.73
N HIS A 81 13.46 7.51 -9.46
CA HIS A 81 12.48 8.50 -8.98
C HIS A 81 13.09 9.46 -7.97
N THR A 82 14.19 10.12 -8.37
CA THR A 82 14.93 11.08 -7.53
C THR A 82 14.15 12.35 -7.18
N ASP A 83 13.07 12.62 -7.93
CA ASP A 83 12.13 13.71 -7.71
C ASP A 83 11.01 13.35 -6.68
N VAL A 84 11.01 12.13 -6.19
CA VAL A 84 10.07 11.69 -5.14
C VAL A 84 10.63 12.05 -3.76
N LYS A 85 9.86 12.82 -3.00
CA LYS A 85 10.17 13.16 -1.62
C LYS A 85 9.88 11.99 -0.69
N TRP A 86 10.84 11.64 0.12
CA TRP A 86 10.69 10.60 1.14
C TRP A 86 10.14 11.20 2.42
N GLN A 87 8.99 10.73 2.86
CA GLN A 87 8.41 11.17 4.11
C GLN A 87 9.12 10.49 5.29
N SER A 88 9.60 11.29 6.24
CA SER A 88 10.25 10.79 7.46
C SER A 88 9.30 9.92 8.27
N TYR A 89 9.80 8.94 9.02
CA TYR A 89 9.00 8.19 9.97
C TYR A 89 8.41 9.11 11.03
N LEU A 90 7.20 8.81 11.48
CA LEU A 90 6.65 9.44 12.66
C LEU A 90 7.50 9.06 13.87
N LYS A 91 7.58 9.96 14.83
CA LYS A 91 8.23 9.71 16.11
C LYS A 91 7.19 9.56 17.22
N ASP A 92 7.49 8.72 18.19
CA ASP A 92 6.69 8.61 19.40
C ASP A 92 7.05 9.74 20.40
N LYS A 93 6.44 9.68 21.58
CA LYS A 93 6.66 10.70 22.65
C LYS A 93 8.10 10.76 23.17
N GLU A 94 8.87 9.67 22.94
CA GLU A 94 10.26 9.52 23.35
C GLU A 94 11.24 9.89 22.21
N GLY A 95 10.69 10.33 21.06
CA GLY A 95 11.49 10.68 19.86
C GLY A 95 11.93 9.48 19.02
N LYS A 96 11.49 8.26 19.34
CA LYS A 96 11.81 7.04 18.63
C LYS A 96 10.94 6.87 17.39
N GLU A 97 11.53 6.45 16.28
CA GLU A 97 10.81 6.21 15.04
C GLU A 97 9.77 5.10 15.15
N ILE A 98 8.58 5.39 14.59
CA ILE A 98 7.48 4.44 14.50
C ILE A 98 7.65 3.64 13.21
N THR A 99 8.12 2.40 13.36
CA THR A 99 8.28 1.41 12.30
C THR A 99 7.32 0.23 12.54
N MET A 100 7.24 -0.73 11.63
CA MET A 100 6.46 -1.95 11.85
C MET A 100 6.91 -2.66 13.14
N TRP A 101 8.22 -2.68 13.40
CA TRP A 101 8.85 -3.37 14.53
C TRP A 101 8.55 -2.75 15.90
N THR A 102 8.28 -1.44 15.93
CA THR A 102 7.86 -0.74 17.16
C THR A 102 6.34 -0.66 17.28
N LEU A 103 5.64 -0.70 16.15
CA LEU A 103 4.19 -0.54 16.11
C LEU A 103 3.45 -1.81 16.56
N ILE A 104 3.91 -2.99 16.18
CA ILE A 104 3.31 -4.28 16.55
C ILE A 104 3.24 -4.45 18.08
N PRO A 105 4.33 -4.31 18.84
CA PRO A 105 4.27 -4.37 20.31
C PRO A 105 3.33 -3.33 20.91
N LYS A 106 3.38 -2.10 20.40
CA LYS A 106 2.53 -0.99 20.89
C LYS A 106 1.04 -1.26 20.68
N LYS A 107 0.66 -1.90 19.56
CA LYS A 107 -0.73 -2.25 19.21
C LYS A 107 -1.21 -3.55 19.86
N LEU A 108 -0.32 -4.33 20.45
CA LEU A 108 -0.59 -5.59 21.16
C LEU A 108 -1.24 -6.68 20.30
N MET A 109 -1.10 -6.59 18.99
CA MET A 109 -1.60 -7.58 18.04
C MET A 109 -0.88 -7.47 16.69
N PRO A 110 -0.73 -8.57 15.93
CA PRO A 110 -0.27 -8.51 14.54
C PRO A 110 -1.24 -7.70 13.67
N PRO A 111 -0.78 -7.08 12.58
CA PRO A 111 -1.69 -6.51 11.58
C PRO A 111 -2.47 -7.64 10.90
N THR A 112 -3.76 -7.43 10.67
CA THR A 112 -4.63 -8.40 10.00
C THR A 112 -5.39 -7.76 8.84
N ARG A 113 -6.14 -8.56 8.06
CA ARG A 113 -7.02 -8.03 7.01
C ARG A 113 -8.06 -7.04 7.53
N MET A 114 -8.52 -7.24 8.76
CA MET A 114 -9.53 -6.39 9.41
C MET A 114 -8.89 -5.20 10.12
N VAL A 115 -7.71 -5.41 10.73
CA VAL A 115 -7.06 -4.39 11.58
C VAL A 115 -5.78 -3.91 10.90
N ARG A 116 -5.92 -2.80 10.18
CA ARG A 116 -4.90 -2.23 9.28
C ARG A 116 -4.21 -0.99 9.86
N TYR A 117 -3.94 -0.99 11.15
CA TYR A 117 -3.30 0.14 11.82
C TYR A 117 -1.96 0.57 11.19
N CYS A 118 -1.24 -0.38 10.56
CA CYS A 118 0.02 -0.09 9.88
C CYS A 118 -0.17 0.85 8.68
N CYS A 119 -1.21 0.64 7.86
CA CYS A 119 -1.53 1.51 6.74
C CYS A 119 -1.92 2.92 7.24
N ASP A 120 -2.79 2.97 8.23
CA ASP A 120 -3.28 4.24 8.82
C ASP A 120 -2.13 5.09 9.37
N VAL A 121 -1.21 4.47 10.11
CA VAL A 121 -0.09 5.16 10.76
C VAL A 121 1.03 5.51 9.79
N MET A 122 1.37 4.62 8.84
CA MET A 122 2.58 4.79 8.03
C MET A 122 2.32 5.24 6.59
N LYS A 123 1.22 4.82 5.97
CA LYS A 123 0.96 5.10 4.54
C LYS A 123 -0.09 6.18 4.29
N GLU A 124 -1.15 6.23 5.09
CA GLU A 124 -2.32 7.10 4.85
C GLU A 124 -2.17 8.52 5.45
N ARG A 125 -0.93 8.98 5.62
CA ARG A 125 -0.60 10.29 6.21
C ARG A 125 -0.15 11.34 5.19
N THR A 126 -0.09 10.99 3.91
CA THR A 126 0.33 11.88 2.83
C THR A 126 -0.63 13.05 2.68
N GLY A 127 -0.10 14.28 2.67
CA GLY A 127 -0.86 15.53 2.53
C GLY A 127 -1.52 16.02 3.84
N GLU A 128 -1.95 17.27 3.82
CA GLU A 128 -2.57 17.98 4.93
C GLU A 128 -4.04 18.30 4.63
N GLU A 129 -4.76 18.86 5.61
CA GLU A 129 -6.14 19.30 5.44
C GLU A 129 -6.28 20.29 4.27
N GLY A 130 -7.21 20.03 3.36
CA GLY A 130 -7.47 20.85 2.19
C GLY A 130 -6.59 20.54 0.98
N ASP A 131 -5.55 19.72 1.08
CA ASP A 131 -4.75 19.27 -0.06
C ASP A 131 -5.57 18.37 -1.00
N THR A 132 -5.14 18.29 -2.26
CA THR A 132 -5.63 17.30 -3.22
C THR A 132 -4.59 16.19 -3.36
N VAL A 133 -5.01 14.95 -3.05
CA VAL A 133 -4.16 13.76 -3.12
C VAL A 133 -4.59 12.87 -4.27
N TYR A 134 -3.70 12.64 -5.21
CA TYR A 134 -3.90 11.72 -6.32
C TYR A 134 -3.44 10.31 -5.94
N LEU A 135 -4.30 9.32 -6.15
CA LEU A 135 -4.05 7.91 -5.84
C LEU A 135 -4.17 7.04 -7.10
N GLY A 136 -3.18 6.17 -7.32
CA GLY A 136 -3.21 5.14 -8.37
C GLY A 136 -4.07 3.93 -7.98
N VAL A 137 -5.30 4.15 -7.55
CA VAL A 137 -6.25 3.09 -7.18
C VAL A 137 -7.15 2.78 -8.34
N ARG A 138 -7.41 1.48 -8.61
CA ARG A 138 -8.25 1.00 -9.71
C ARG A 138 -9.38 0.10 -9.20
N TRP A 139 -10.51 0.12 -9.92
CA TRP A 139 -11.68 -0.73 -9.61
C TRP A 139 -11.33 -2.23 -9.66
N GLU A 140 -10.53 -2.64 -10.61
CA GLU A 140 -10.15 -4.02 -10.85
C GLU A 140 -9.40 -4.68 -9.67
N GLU A 141 -8.73 -3.90 -8.83
CA GLU A 141 -7.87 -4.44 -7.77
C GLU A 141 -8.61 -5.20 -6.66
N SER A 142 -9.88 -4.93 -6.42
CA SER A 142 -10.72 -5.69 -5.46
C SER A 142 -12.19 -5.23 -5.46
N SER A 143 -13.09 -6.11 -4.97
CA SER A 143 -14.52 -5.80 -4.78
C SER A 143 -14.80 -4.58 -3.89
N LYS A 144 -13.90 -4.23 -2.95
CA LYS A 144 -14.02 -2.99 -2.16
C LYS A 144 -13.66 -1.78 -2.99
N ARG A 145 -12.64 -1.90 -3.86
CA ARG A 145 -12.20 -0.80 -4.72
C ARG A 145 -13.12 -0.54 -5.88
N SER A 146 -13.81 -1.56 -6.40
CA SER A 146 -14.80 -1.41 -7.48
C SER A 146 -15.98 -0.48 -7.12
N LYS A 147 -16.19 -0.22 -5.84
CA LYS A 147 -17.24 0.67 -5.32
C LYS A 147 -16.75 2.10 -5.04
N LEU A 148 -15.46 2.37 -5.22
CA LEU A 148 -14.91 3.70 -4.93
C LEU A 148 -15.25 4.69 -6.05
N PRO A 149 -15.67 5.91 -5.71
CA PRO A 149 -15.81 6.97 -6.69
C PRO A 149 -14.45 7.49 -7.16
N MET A 150 -14.41 8.09 -8.35
CA MET A 150 -13.22 8.76 -8.90
C MET A 150 -12.79 9.92 -8.00
N VAL A 151 -13.72 10.70 -7.48
CA VAL A 151 -13.49 11.78 -6.51
C VAL A 151 -14.01 11.33 -5.15
N GLY A 152 -13.25 11.59 -4.11
CA GLY A 152 -13.62 11.29 -2.74
C GLY A 152 -13.06 12.31 -1.75
N PHE A 153 -13.44 12.16 -0.49
CA PHE A 153 -12.93 12.98 0.60
C PHE A 153 -12.47 12.07 1.74
N TRP A 154 -11.24 12.23 2.19
CA TRP A 154 -10.67 11.37 3.23
C TRP A 154 -9.71 12.14 4.14
N LYS A 155 -9.89 12.02 5.44
CA LYS A 155 -9.06 12.73 6.43
C LYS A 155 -8.91 14.22 6.10
N LYS A 156 -10.04 14.87 5.75
CA LYS A 156 -10.12 16.28 5.37
C LYS A 156 -9.33 16.67 4.11
N LYS A 157 -9.02 15.72 3.24
CA LYS A 157 -8.33 15.93 1.96
C LYS A 157 -9.22 15.52 0.81
N ASN A 158 -9.06 16.21 -0.33
CA ASN A 158 -9.63 15.78 -1.60
C ASN A 158 -8.82 14.59 -2.12
N VAL A 159 -9.49 13.52 -2.52
CA VAL A 159 -8.85 12.33 -3.06
C VAL A 159 -9.32 12.10 -4.48
N ILE A 160 -8.40 12.12 -5.42
CA ILE A 160 -8.68 11.93 -6.85
C ILE A 160 -8.02 10.64 -7.32
N ARG A 161 -8.74 9.84 -8.10
CA ARG A 161 -8.30 8.56 -8.66
C ARG A 161 -8.43 8.62 -10.19
N PRO A 162 -7.48 9.26 -10.89
CA PRO A 162 -7.62 9.54 -12.32
C PRO A 162 -7.72 8.30 -13.20
N ILE A 163 -7.05 7.23 -12.80
CA ILE A 163 -6.97 5.94 -13.50
C ILE A 163 -7.88 4.86 -12.89
N ILE A 164 -8.96 5.27 -12.21
CA ILE A 164 -9.83 4.35 -11.44
C ILE A 164 -10.45 3.25 -12.31
N ASP A 165 -10.74 3.55 -13.58
CA ASP A 165 -11.37 2.70 -14.58
C ASP A 165 -10.39 1.96 -15.50
N TRP A 166 -9.08 2.02 -15.21
CA TRP A 166 -8.07 1.32 -15.99
C TRP A 166 -7.91 -0.14 -15.55
N THR A 167 -7.66 -1.03 -16.52
CA THR A 167 -7.31 -2.44 -16.27
C THR A 167 -5.80 -2.61 -16.01
N ASP A 168 -5.41 -3.80 -15.58
CA ASP A 168 -4.00 -4.14 -15.37
C ASP A 168 -3.22 -4.14 -16.69
N GLU A 169 -3.86 -4.61 -17.77
CA GLU A 169 -3.30 -4.65 -19.12
C GLU A 169 -3.08 -3.23 -19.67
N GLU A 170 -4.02 -2.31 -19.44
CA GLU A 170 -3.89 -0.89 -19.83
C GLU A 170 -2.75 -0.18 -19.09
N ILE A 171 -2.52 -0.53 -17.83
CA ILE A 171 -1.38 -0.02 -17.05
C ILE A 171 -0.07 -0.48 -17.69
N TRP A 172 0.02 -1.76 -18.06
CA TRP A 172 1.23 -2.30 -18.69
C TRP A 172 1.43 -1.77 -20.12
N GLU A 173 0.36 -1.62 -20.90
CA GLU A 173 0.44 -0.99 -22.22
C GLU A 173 1.01 0.43 -22.11
N TYR A 174 0.53 1.22 -21.14
CA TYR A 174 1.05 2.57 -20.91
C TYR A 174 2.53 2.57 -20.52
N ILE A 175 2.93 1.70 -19.60
CA ILE A 175 4.33 1.57 -19.17
C ILE A 175 5.24 1.26 -20.36
N HIS A 176 4.86 0.30 -21.21
CA HIS A 176 5.65 -0.09 -22.38
C HIS A 176 5.64 0.99 -23.46
N LYS A 177 4.49 1.61 -23.73
CA LYS A 177 4.33 2.69 -24.72
C LYS A 177 5.27 3.87 -24.44
N TYR A 178 5.43 4.23 -23.16
CA TYR A 178 6.28 5.35 -22.75
C TYR A 178 7.63 4.92 -22.19
N ASN A 179 8.00 3.65 -22.30
CA ASN A 179 9.25 3.09 -21.78
C ASN A 179 9.52 3.53 -20.32
N LEU A 180 8.48 3.52 -19.49
CA LEU A 180 8.63 3.90 -18.09
C LEU A 180 9.41 2.83 -17.33
N PRO A 181 10.43 3.21 -16.56
CA PRO A 181 11.13 2.25 -15.74
C PRO A 181 10.19 1.69 -14.65
N TYR A 182 10.31 0.41 -14.35
CA TYR A 182 9.57 -0.29 -13.31
C TYR A 182 10.49 -1.23 -12.52
N CYS A 183 10.04 -1.66 -11.35
CA CYS A 183 10.81 -2.53 -10.48
C CYS A 183 10.92 -3.95 -11.05
N GLU A 184 12.13 -4.50 -11.08
CA GLU A 184 12.46 -5.85 -11.59
C GLU A 184 11.68 -7.00 -10.92
N LEU A 185 11.09 -6.77 -9.76
CA LEU A 185 10.25 -7.76 -9.11
C LEU A 185 9.03 -8.15 -9.96
N TYR A 186 8.57 -7.27 -10.85
CA TYR A 186 7.49 -7.62 -11.79
C TYR A 186 7.95 -8.68 -12.80
N ASP A 187 9.20 -8.60 -13.30
CA ASP A 187 9.79 -9.59 -14.20
C ASP A 187 10.00 -10.95 -13.51
N GLN A 188 10.12 -10.94 -12.17
CA GLN A 188 10.18 -12.13 -11.31
C GLN A 188 8.79 -12.71 -10.98
N GLY A 189 7.73 -12.24 -11.65
CA GLY A 189 6.37 -12.76 -11.49
C GLY A 189 5.54 -12.14 -10.37
N TRP A 190 6.01 -11.05 -9.74
CA TRP A 190 5.23 -10.32 -8.75
C TRP A 190 4.11 -9.52 -9.45
N LYS A 191 2.87 -9.85 -9.15
CA LYS A 191 1.72 -9.11 -9.70
C LYS A 191 1.49 -7.76 -9.02
N ARG A 192 1.96 -7.62 -7.79
CA ARG A 192 1.78 -6.43 -6.95
C ARG A 192 3.01 -6.21 -6.08
N LEU A 193 3.44 -4.95 -5.95
CA LEU A 193 4.48 -4.54 -5.01
C LEU A 193 3.86 -3.86 -3.79
N GLY A 194 4.44 -4.12 -2.63
CA GLY A 194 4.01 -3.53 -1.35
C GLY A 194 4.76 -4.15 -0.18
N CYS A 195 4.22 -3.97 1.03
CA CYS A 195 4.82 -4.48 2.26
C CYS A 195 5.03 -5.99 2.21
N ILE A 196 6.24 -6.45 2.51
CA ILE A 196 6.56 -7.87 2.69
C ILE A 196 5.73 -8.42 3.85
N GLY A 197 5.10 -9.58 3.63
CA GLY A 197 4.26 -10.23 4.64
C GLY A 197 2.96 -9.50 4.92
N CYS A 198 2.45 -8.69 3.98
CA CYS A 198 1.17 -8.00 4.17
C CYS A 198 0.00 -8.99 4.23
N PRO A 199 -0.85 -8.98 5.27
CA PRO A 199 -1.97 -9.92 5.35
C PRO A 199 -3.06 -9.71 4.29
N LEU A 200 -2.96 -8.66 3.46
CA LEU A 200 -3.86 -8.41 2.34
C LEU A 200 -3.44 -9.12 1.05
N THR A 201 -2.20 -9.60 0.98
CA THR A 201 -1.73 -10.39 -0.17
C THR A 201 -2.12 -11.87 0.01
N SER A 202 -2.37 -12.57 -1.09
CA SER A 202 -2.51 -14.02 -1.11
C SER A 202 -1.15 -14.73 -0.98
N ASN A 203 -0.05 -14.02 -1.22
CA ASN A 203 1.32 -14.56 -1.28
C ASN A 203 2.13 -14.27 -0.02
N GLN A 204 1.48 -13.96 1.12
CA GLN A 204 2.13 -13.54 2.36
C GLN A 204 3.26 -14.50 2.79
N LYS A 205 3.00 -15.81 2.75
CA LYS A 205 3.98 -16.83 3.12
C LYS A 205 5.16 -16.86 2.13
N LEU A 206 4.89 -16.87 0.83
CA LEU A 206 5.92 -16.86 -0.21
C LEU A 206 6.82 -15.62 -0.12
N GLU A 207 6.24 -14.46 0.15
CA GLU A 207 6.99 -13.23 0.39
C GLU A 207 7.93 -13.35 1.58
N LEU A 208 7.45 -13.87 2.71
CA LEU A 208 8.26 -14.07 3.92
C LEU A 208 9.33 -15.14 3.75
N ASP A 209 9.09 -16.18 2.97
CA ASP A 209 10.09 -17.21 2.66
C ASP A 209 11.18 -16.68 1.72
N LYS A 210 10.83 -15.79 0.78
CA LYS A 210 11.81 -15.07 -0.05
C LYS A 210 12.66 -14.09 0.76
N TYR A 211 12.10 -13.48 1.80
CA TYR A 211 12.77 -12.48 2.63
C TYR A 211 12.90 -12.95 4.10
N PRO A 212 13.77 -13.93 4.40
CA PRO A 212 13.86 -14.55 5.73
C PRO A 212 14.25 -13.58 6.84
N VAL A 213 14.98 -12.51 6.52
CA VAL A 213 15.32 -11.44 7.47
C VAL A 213 14.05 -10.72 7.95
N TYR A 214 13.11 -10.44 7.06
CA TYR A 214 11.84 -9.82 7.44
C TYR A 214 10.98 -10.77 8.26
N LYS A 215 10.92 -12.06 7.89
CA LYS A 215 10.25 -13.11 8.67
C LYS A 215 10.77 -13.14 10.10
N LYS A 216 12.09 -13.16 10.27
CA LYS A 216 12.74 -13.14 11.58
C LYS A 216 12.42 -11.86 12.36
N ASN A 217 12.43 -10.71 11.72
CA ASN A 217 12.11 -9.44 12.37
C ASN A 217 10.63 -9.38 12.82
N TYR A 218 9.70 -9.99 12.06
CA TYR A 218 8.31 -10.15 12.51
C TYR A 218 8.21 -11.05 13.73
N GLU A 219 8.90 -12.20 13.75
CA GLU A 219 8.94 -13.10 14.92
C GLU A 219 9.42 -12.34 16.17
N ILE A 220 10.51 -11.56 16.06
CA ILE A 220 11.03 -10.72 17.15
C ILE A 220 10.01 -9.67 17.59
N ALA A 221 9.32 -9.04 16.66
CA ALA A 221 8.30 -8.05 16.97
C ALA A 221 7.08 -8.69 17.67
N PHE A 222 6.72 -9.91 17.30
CA PHE A 222 5.67 -10.69 17.93
C PHE A 222 6.08 -11.14 19.35
N GLU A 223 7.33 -11.53 19.55
CA GLU A 223 7.85 -11.83 20.90
C GLU A 223 7.73 -10.61 21.82
N ARG A 224 8.22 -9.45 21.39
CA ARG A 224 8.07 -8.20 22.11
C ARG A 224 6.59 -7.81 22.36
N MET A 225 5.70 -8.17 21.45
CA MET A 225 4.26 -7.97 21.61
C MET A 225 3.73 -8.85 22.75
N ILE A 226 4.15 -10.11 22.83
CA ILE A 226 3.78 -11.03 23.92
C ILE A 226 4.24 -10.47 25.26
N GLU A 227 5.51 -10.06 25.34
CA GLU A 227 6.08 -9.45 26.55
C GLU A 227 5.27 -8.23 27.01
N GLU A 228 4.95 -7.35 26.06
CA GLU A 228 4.18 -6.13 26.34
C GLU A 228 2.74 -6.45 26.77
N ARG A 229 2.11 -7.50 26.19
CA ARG A 229 0.80 -7.99 26.66
C ARG A 229 0.88 -8.48 28.11
N LYS A 230 1.88 -9.31 28.44
CA LYS A 230 2.13 -9.80 29.81
C LYS A 230 2.32 -8.62 30.79
N ARG A 231 3.17 -7.65 30.41
CA ARG A 231 3.43 -6.45 31.21
C ARG A 231 2.17 -5.63 31.50
N ARG A 232 1.22 -5.58 30.55
CA ARG A 232 -0.08 -4.86 30.71
C ARG A 232 -1.19 -5.73 31.27
N GLY A 233 -0.92 -6.92 31.77
CA GLY A 233 -1.94 -7.83 32.29
C GLY A 233 -2.98 -8.29 31.27
N LYS A 234 -2.62 -8.32 29.96
CA LYS A 234 -3.49 -8.77 28.90
C LYS A 234 -3.33 -10.28 28.70
N GLU A 235 -4.43 -10.95 28.37
CA GLU A 235 -4.40 -12.36 28.01
C GLU A 235 -3.41 -12.64 26.89
N VAL A 236 -2.62 -13.70 27.02
CA VAL A 236 -1.66 -14.16 26.04
C VAL A 236 -2.04 -15.58 25.62
N LYS A 237 -2.30 -15.76 24.34
CA LYS A 237 -2.75 -17.05 23.76
C LYS A 237 -1.59 -17.83 23.12
N TRP A 238 -0.45 -17.20 22.94
CA TRP A 238 0.73 -17.74 22.26
C TRP A 238 1.90 -17.86 23.21
N GLU A 239 2.70 -18.89 23.03
CA GLU A 239 3.89 -19.14 23.86
C GLU A 239 5.07 -18.24 23.44
N ASP A 240 5.28 -18.11 22.13
CA ASP A 240 6.39 -17.33 21.54
C ASP A 240 6.01 -16.63 20.22
N GLY A 241 6.93 -15.85 19.68
CA GLY A 241 6.76 -15.12 18.44
C GLY A 241 6.59 -16.01 17.20
N LYS A 242 7.09 -17.24 17.23
CA LYS A 242 6.93 -18.21 16.13
C LYS A 242 5.52 -18.75 16.08
N GLU A 243 4.92 -18.99 17.24
CA GLU A 243 3.53 -19.42 17.34
C GLU A 243 2.59 -18.32 16.84
N VAL A 244 2.88 -17.05 17.16
CA VAL A 244 2.15 -15.91 16.57
C VAL A 244 2.32 -15.87 15.05
N MET A 245 3.53 -16.12 14.53
CA MET A 245 3.79 -16.17 13.10
C MET A 245 2.96 -17.25 12.40
N ALA A 246 2.94 -18.47 12.95
CA ALA A 246 2.14 -19.57 12.41
C ALA A 246 0.65 -19.22 12.37
N TRP A 247 0.12 -18.67 13.48
CA TRP A 247 -1.25 -18.18 13.54
C TRP A 247 -1.51 -17.07 12.50
N TRP A 248 -0.58 -16.13 12.36
CA TRP A 248 -0.71 -15.00 11.43
C TRP A 248 -0.72 -15.44 9.96
N LEU A 249 -0.04 -16.54 9.65
CA LEU A 249 -0.01 -17.15 8.31
C LEU A 249 -1.18 -18.10 8.07
N GLY A 250 -2.05 -18.32 9.06
CA GLY A 250 -3.15 -19.28 8.96
C GLY A 250 -2.67 -20.74 9.00
N GLU A 251 -1.46 -20.99 9.51
CA GLU A 251 -0.95 -22.35 9.72
C GLU A 251 -1.61 -22.91 10.97
N THR A 252 -2.19 -24.11 10.84
CA THR A 252 -2.82 -24.79 11.99
C THR A 252 -1.73 -25.17 12.97
N ILE A 253 -1.78 -24.62 14.19
CA ILE A 253 -0.93 -25.06 15.28
C ILE A 253 -1.38 -26.48 15.61
N LYS A 254 -0.55 -27.48 15.30
CA LYS A 254 -0.82 -28.86 15.65
C LYS A 254 -0.93 -28.95 17.17
N ASN A 255 -2.15 -29.29 17.64
CA ASN A 255 -2.49 -29.80 18.95
C ASN A 255 -2.19 -28.95 20.20
N LYS A 256 -3.10 -28.05 20.53
CA LYS A 256 -3.62 -28.00 21.90
C LYS A 256 -5.12 -28.20 21.80
N ASN A 257 -5.62 -29.37 22.25
CA ASN A 257 -7.03 -29.59 22.53
C ASN A 257 -7.46 -28.56 23.58
N ILE A 258 -8.00 -27.45 23.13
CA ILE A 258 -8.75 -26.54 23.97
C ILE A 258 -10.19 -26.94 23.73
N GLU A 259 -10.72 -27.77 24.67
CA GLU A 259 -12.15 -28.04 24.75
C GLU A 259 -12.89 -26.70 24.75
N GLY A 260 -13.74 -26.48 23.76
CA GLY A 260 -14.58 -25.27 23.68
C GLY A 260 -14.26 -24.24 22.58
N GLN A 261 -13.35 -24.48 21.65
CA GLN A 261 -13.08 -23.56 20.56
C GLN A 261 -13.99 -23.81 19.35
N CYS A 262 -15.03 -22.99 19.21
CA CYS A 262 -15.74 -22.86 17.93
C CYS A 262 -14.78 -22.34 16.86
N SER A 263 -14.65 -23.07 15.75
CA SER A 263 -13.91 -22.61 14.57
C SER A 263 -14.66 -21.41 13.97
N PHE A 264 -14.01 -20.25 13.93
CA PHE A 264 -14.56 -19.03 13.31
C PHE A 264 -14.48 -19.03 11.77
N PHE A 265 -14.12 -20.16 11.18
CA PHE A 265 -14.10 -20.39 9.75
C PHE A 265 -14.91 -21.66 9.48
N GLY A 266 -16.20 -21.48 9.37
CA GLY A 266 -17.10 -22.45 8.72
C GLY A 266 -16.81 -22.43 7.21
N ASP A 267 -16.85 -23.61 6.62
CA ASP A 267 -16.66 -23.96 5.21
C ASP A 267 -17.36 -23.04 4.19
#